data_ace885fa86b54f83962612f8070bec44
#
_entry.id   ace885fa86b54f83962612f8070bec44
#
_cell.length_a   1.000
_cell.length_b   1.000
_cell.length_c   1.000
_cell.angle_alpha   90.00
_cell.angle_beta   90.00
_cell.angle_gamma   90.00
#
_symmetry.space_group_name_H-M   'P 1'
#
loop_
_entity.id
_entity.type
_entity.pdbx_description
1 polymer ?
#
loop_
_entity_poly.entity_id
_entity_poly.type
_entity_poly.pdbx_seq_one_letter_code
_entity_poly.pdbx_strand_id
1 'polypeptide(L)'
;DTLEHIEYYKLVDCINEIYRVLKPNGLFRLSLPDYDCDILYNRSLKDNIGNIYFDKLGGGNYDYNNKKVINGGHLWFPTYTNVKNLLDKTKFNNINYLHYYDNKKPILNEINYNYGYIHRTPDNDNRVKNPRRPLSLVVDLKK
;
A
#
# COMPACT_ATOMS: atom_id res chain seq x y z
N ASP A 1 5.59 3.78 -1.18
CA ASP A 1 5.79 3.83 0.29
C ASP A 1 5.84 5.29 0.74
N THR A 2 4.68 5.93 0.77
CA THR A 2 4.54 7.33 1.23
C THR A 2 3.12 7.57 1.77
N LEU A 3 2.10 7.08 1.09
CA LEU A 3 0.71 7.37 1.45
C LEU A 3 0.29 6.69 2.76
N GLU A 4 0.96 5.62 3.18
CA GLU A 4 0.74 4.98 4.47
C GLU A 4 1.13 5.84 5.68
N HIS A 5 1.89 6.91 5.45
CA HIS A 5 2.25 7.91 6.45
C HIS A 5 1.29 9.12 6.49
N ILE A 6 0.27 9.13 5.63
CA ILE A 6 -0.79 10.14 5.60
C ILE A 6 -2.04 9.55 6.24
N GLU A 7 -2.75 10.36 7.03
CA GLU A 7 -4.00 9.95 7.66
C GLU A 7 -5.04 9.52 6.61
N TYR A 8 -5.64 8.35 6.81
CA TYR A 8 -6.49 7.69 5.82
C TYR A 8 -7.62 8.59 5.29
N TYR A 9 -8.23 9.42 6.14
CA TYR A 9 -9.32 10.31 5.73
C TYR A 9 -8.88 11.44 4.79
N LYS A 10 -7.58 11.74 4.70
CA LYS A 10 -7.01 12.75 3.77
C LYS A 10 -6.64 12.18 2.40
N LEU A 11 -6.61 10.86 2.26
CA LEU A 11 -6.03 10.22 1.07
C LEU A 11 -6.83 10.45 -0.20
N VAL A 12 -8.16 10.52 -0.12
CA VAL A 12 -9.01 10.80 -1.29
C VAL A 12 -8.64 12.14 -1.90
N ASP A 13 -8.50 13.18 -1.07
CA ASP A 13 -8.14 14.52 -1.55
C ASP A 13 -6.70 14.54 -2.09
N CYS A 14 -5.76 13.88 -1.40
CA CYS A 14 -4.37 13.76 -1.83
C CYS A 14 -4.26 13.09 -3.22
N ILE A 15 -4.96 11.97 -3.41
CA ILE A 15 -4.95 11.24 -4.69
C ILE A 15 -5.67 12.04 -5.79
N ASN A 16 -6.73 12.77 -5.46
CA ASN A 16 -7.40 13.66 -6.40
C ASN A 16 -6.52 14.85 -6.82
N GLU A 17 -5.63 15.34 -5.94
CA GLU A 17 -4.62 16.33 -6.33
C GLU A 17 -3.59 15.75 -7.30
N ILE A 18 -3.16 14.50 -7.09
CA ILE A 18 -2.31 13.80 -8.05
C ILE A 18 -3.02 13.69 -9.41
N TYR A 19 -4.31 13.30 -9.41
CA TYR A 19 -5.11 13.27 -10.63
C TYR A 19 -5.15 14.65 -11.31
N ARG A 20 -5.34 15.74 -10.55
CA ARG A 20 -5.43 17.10 -11.09
C ARG A 20 -4.17 17.51 -11.83
N VAL A 21 -2.98 17.23 -11.26
CA VAL A 21 -1.69 17.67 -11.83
C VAL A 21 -1.17 16.76 -12.93
N LEU A 22 -1.66 15.52 -13.04
CA LEU A 22 -1.29 14.65 -14.14
C LEU A 22 -1.76 15.20 -15.48
N LYS A 23 -0.92 15.05 -16.50
CA LYS A 23 -1.29 15.31 -17.89
C LYS A 23 -2.38 14.32 -18.35
N PRO A 24 -3.18 14.65 -19.38
CA PRO A 24 -4.05 13.67 -20.04
C PRO A 24 -3.25 12.42 -20.43
N ASN A 25 -3.82 11.23 -20.17
CA ASN A 25 -3.16 9.92 -20.31
C ASN A 25 -1.95 9.70 -19.40
N GLY A 26 -1.71 10.58 -18.41
CA GLY A 26 -0.65 10.43 -17.43
C GLY A 26 -0.91 9.22 -16.52
N LEU A 27 0.16 8.54 -16.11
CA LEU A 27 0.13 7.39 -15.21
C LEU A 27 0.61 7.78 -13.82
N PHE A 28 -0.14 7.40 -12.80
CA PHE A 28 0.30 7.35 -11.42
C PHE A 28 0.47 5.89 -11.01
N ARG A 29 1.71 5.45 -10.81
CA ARG A 29 2.01 4.12 -10.27
C ARG A 29 2.15 4.22 -8.76
N LEU A 30 1.21 3.62 -8.05
CA LEU A 30 1.16 3.58 -6.59
C LEU A 30 1.76 2.27 -6.09
N SER A 31 2.67 2.37 -5.12
CA SER A 31 3.19 1.23 -4.37
C SER A 31 3.01 1.47 -2.88
N LEU A 32 2.39 0.53 -2.18
CA LEU A 32 2.14 0.56 -0.74
C LEU A 32 2.57 -0.77 -0.11
N PRO A 33 2.99 -0.78 1.17
CA PRO A 33 3.21 -2.05 1.87
C PRO A 33 1.89 -2.82 1.94
N ASP A 34 1.89 -4.10 1.57
CA ASP A 34 0.68 -4.94 1.59
C ASP A 34 0.60 -5.75 2.89
N TYR A 35 -0.31 -5.38 3.77
CA TYR A 35 -0.48 -6.02 5.07
C TYR A 35 -1.31 -7.32 5.03
N ASP A 36 -1.80 -7.74 3.87
CA ASP A 36 -2.28 -9.10 3.64
C ASP A 36 -1.10 -10.08 3.41
N CYS A 37 0.12 -9.56 3.18
CA CYS A 37 1.33 -10.37 3.20
C CYS A 37 1.64 -10.87 4.62
N ASP A 38 1.85 -12.16 4.78
CA ASP A 38 2.13 -12.79 6.08
C ASP A 38 3.39 -12.20 6.76
N ILE A 39 4.40 -11.79 5.99
CA ILE A 39 5.62 -11.16 6.51
C ILE A 39 5.29 -9.85 7.23
N LEU A 40 4.49 -8.97 6.60
CA LEU A 40 4.11 -7.70 7.18
C LEU A 40 3.09 -7.88 8.31
N TYR A 41 2.13 -8.77 8.11
CA TYR A 41 1.13 -9.09 9.12
C TYR A 41 1.77 -9.65 10.39
N ASN A 42 2.67 -10.64 10.28
CA ASN A 42 3.26 -11.31 11.43
C ASN A 42 4.18 -10.42 12.25
N ARG A 43 4.89 -9.47 11.61
CA ARG A 43 5.77 -8.51 12.33
C ARG A 43 5.01 -7.40 13.05
N SER A 44 3.74 -7.19 12.69
CA SER A 44 2.91 -6.11 13.23
C SER A 44 2.25 -6.49 14.54
N LEU A 45 1.98 -5.51 15.41
CA LEU A 45 1.17 -5.67 16.60
C LEU A 45 -0.32 -5.62 16.24
N LYS A 46 -1.09 -6.49 16.88
CA LYS A 46 -2.52 -6.70 16.60
C LYS A 46 -3.34 -6.69 17.90
N ASP A 47 -4.58 -6.26 17.77
CA ASP A 47 -5.59 -6.40 18.84
C ASP A 47 -6.09 -7.86 18.98
N ASN A 48 -7.03 -8.08 19.90
CA ASN A 48 -7.55 -9.42 20.23
C ASN A 48 -8.32 -10.07 19.06
N ILE A 49 -8.75 -9.30 18.06
CA ILE A 49 -9.49 -9.78 16.88
C ILE A 49 -8.63 -9.78 15.61
N GLY A 50 -7.34 -9.47 15.75
CA GLY A 50 -6.37 -9.59 14.67
C GLY A 50 -6.19 -8.32 13.82
N ASN A 51 -6.79 -7.18 14.18
CA ASN A 51 -6.53 -5.92 13.49
C ASN A 51 -5.16 -5.37 13.85
N ILE A 52 -4.40 -4.99 12.84
CA ILE A 52 -3.11 -4.34 13.03
C ILE A 52 -3.33 -2.92 13.56
N TYR A 53 -2.59 -2.56 14.61
CA TYR A 53 -2.58 -1.20 15.13
C TYR A 53 -1.20 -0.54 15.11
N PHE A 54 -0.12 -1.31 14.96
CA PHE A 54 1.24 -0.79 14.83
C PHE A 54 2.17 -1.75 14.11
N ASP A 55 2.98 -1.24 13.19
CA ASP A 55 4.08 -1.97 12.56
C ASP A 55 5.41 -1.41 13.08
N LYS A 56 6.13 -2.18 13.88
CA LYS A 56 7.42 -1.77 14.47
C LYS A 56 8.49 -1.41 13.43
N LEU A 57 8.41 -1.99 12.24
CA LEU A 57 9.34 -1.70 11.14
C LEU A 57 8.76 -0.68 10.14
N GLY A 58 7.54 -0.23 10.34
CA GLY A 58 6.90 0.85 9.58
C GLY A 58 7.33 2.25 10.03
N GLY A 59 8.21 2.34 11.01
CA GLY A 59 8.68 3.60 11.59
C GLY A 59 7.78 4.14 12.71
N GLY A 60 8.21 5.23 13.32
CA GLY A 60 7.48 5.87 14.42
C GLY A 60 7.47 5.08 15.71
N ASN A 61 6.59 5.50 16.60
CA ASN A 61 6.33 4.87 17.90
C ASN A 61 4.82 4.73 18.11
N TYR A 62 4.41 3.83 19.00
CA TYR A 62 3.00 3.71 19.38
C TYR A 62 2.77 4.35 20.75
N ASP A 63 1.88 5.34 20.79
CA ASP A 63 1.41 5.97 22.01
C ASP A 63 0.24 5.15 22.56
N TYR A 64 0.50 4.35 23.59
CA TYR A 64 -0.50 3.48 24.22
C TYR A 64 -1.62 4.25 24.94
N ASN A 65 -1.34 5.46 25.44
CA ASN A 65 -2.33 6.28 26.15
C ASN A 65 -3.37 6.85 25.16
N ASN A 66 -2.90 7.36 24.02
CA ASN A 66 -3.75 7.95 22.98
C ASN A 66 -4.11 6.97 21.87
N LYS A 67 -3.62 5.72 21.92
CA LYS A 67 -3.87 4.64 20.95
C LYS A 67 -3.61 5.06 19.50
N LYS A 68 -2.46 5.69 19.26
CA LYS A 68 -2.09 6.19 17.93
C LYS A 68 -0.61 6.05 17.65
N VAL A 69 -0.27 5.97 16.36
CA VAL A 69 1.12 6.06 15.90
C VAL A 69 1.55 7.51 15.92
N ILE A 70 2.77 7.76 16.39
CA ILE A 70 3.42 9.07 16.49
C ILE A 70 4.81 9.01 15.85
N ASN A 71 5.41 10.17 15.60
CA ASN A 71 6.79 10.30 15.09
C ASN A 71 7.02 9.63 13.73
N GLY A 72 6.02 9.68 12.83
CA GLY A 72 6.22 9.40 11.41
C GLY A 72 6.13 7.92 10.99
N GLY A 73 5.41 7.09 11.72
CA GLY A 73 5.16 5.69 11.32
C GLY A 73 4.01 5.52 10.33
N HIS A 74 3.70 4.26 10.00
CA HIS A 74 2.51 3.92 9.22
C HIS A 74 1.25 4.23 10.03
N LEU A 75 0.38 5.08 9.50
CA LEU A 75 -0.85 5.54 10.16
C LEU A 75 -2.06 4.67 9.81
N TRP A 76 -1.95 3.88 8.77
CA TRP A 76 -2.90 2.87 8.36
C TRP A 76 -2.17 1.72 7.66
N PHE A 77 -2.85 0.60 7.48
CA PHE A 77 -2.23 -0.66 7.04
C PHE A 77 -2.88 -1.10 5.73
N PRO A 78 -2.27 -0.74 4.57
CA PRO A 78 -2.81 -1.06 3.26
C PRO A 78 -3.03 -2.56 3.07
N THR A 79 -4.20 -2.91 2.54
CA THR A 79 -4.58 -4.21 2.01
C THR A 79 -5.30 -4.00 0.68
N TYR A 80 -5.42 -5.03 -0.14
CA TYR A 80 -6.17 -4.92 -1.39
C TYR A 80 -7.57 -4.32 -1.18
N THR A 81 -8.30 -4.82 -0.19
CA THR A 81 -9.67 -4.39 0.10
C THR A 81 -9.76 -2.91 0.48
N ASN A 82 -8.92 -2.44 1.41
CA ASN A 82 -9.02 -1.04 1.84
C ASN A 82 -8.46 -0.07 0.81
N VAL A 83 -7.45 -0.47 0.04
CA VAL A 83 -6.93 0.33 -1.09
C VAL A 83 -7.97 0.42 -2.21
N LYS A 84 -8.66 -0.69 -2.54
CA LYS A 84 -9.76 -0.67 -3.50
C LYS A 84 -10.86 0.29 -3.05
N ASN A 85 -11.33 0.18 -1.81
CA ASN A 85 -12.36 1.06 -1.24
C ASN A 85 -11.92 2.54 -1.21
N LEU A 86 -10.63 2.81 -1.06
CA LEU A 86 -10.06 4.16 -1.14
C LEU A 86 -10.11 4.69 -2.58
N LEU A 87 -9.59 3.92 -3.53
CA LEU A 87 -9.45 4.33 -4.92
C LEU A 87 -10.80 4.48 -5.63
N ASP A 88 -11.80 3.66 -5.28
CA ASP A 88 -13.18 3.77 -5.79
C ASP A 88 -13.84 5.12 -5.44
N LYS A 89 -13.30 5.87 -4.47
CA LYS A 89 -13.77 7.22 -4.09
C LYS A 89 -13.01 8.36 -4.78
N THR A 90 -11.99 8.04 -5.57
CA THR A 90 -11.16 9.03 -6.27
C THR A 90 -11.67 9.31 -7.67
N LYS A 91 -11.05 10.29 -8.34
CA LYS A 91 -11.37 10.65 -9.74
C LYS A 91 -10.79 9.67 -10.76
N PHE A 92 -9.93 8.74 -10.34
CA PHE A 92 -9.42 7.72 -11.24
C PHE A 92 -10.48 6.67 -11.51
N ASN A 93 -10.72 6.40 -12.80
CA ASN A 93 -11.65 5.36 -13.26
C ASN A 93 -10.95 4.26 -14.10
N ASN A 94 -9.68 4.45 -14.44
CA ASN A 94 -8.86 3.46 -15.11
C ASN A 94 -7.79 2.99 -14.12
N ILE A 95 -8.10 1.92 -13.37
CA ILE A 95 -7.32 1.39 -12.26
C ILE A 95 -6.94 -0.05 -12.59
N ASN A 96 -5.64 -0.33 -12.61
CA ASN A 96 -5.10 -1.67 -12.87
C ASN A 96 -4.28 -2.16 -11.69
N TYR A 97 -4.76 -3.18 -10.99
CA TYR A 97 -4.07 -3.82 -9.87
C TYR A 97 -3.05 -4.82 -10.40
N LEU A 98 -1.79 -4.61 -10.10
CA LEU A 98 -0.67 -5.40 -10.60
C LEU A 98 -0.19 -6.43 -9.59
N HIS A 99 0.23 -5.98 -8.39
CA HIS A 99 0.60 -6.87 -7.30
C HIS A 99 -0.28 -6.61 -6.07
N TYR A 100 -0.83 -7.68 -5.51
CA TYR A 100 -1.67 -7.63 -4.30
C TYR A 100 -1.95 -9.03 -3.78
N TYR A 101 -2.52 -9.12 -2.58
CA TYR A 101 -3.06 -10.37 -2.06
C TYR A 101 -4.58 -10.41 -2.22
N ASP A 102 -5.10 -11.50 -2.74
CA ASP A 102 -6.52 -11.84 -2.71
C ASP A 102 -6.72 -13.15 -1.94
N ASN A 103 -7.53 -13.11 -0.87
CA ASN A 103 -7.74 -14.26 0.01
C ASN A 103 -6.42 -14.94 0.45
N LYS A 104 -5.44 -14.14 0.85
CA LYS A 104 -4.08 -14.56 1.25
C LYS A 104 -3.26 -15.20 0.13
N LYS A 105 -3.70 -15.16 -1.11
CA LYS A 105 -2.95 -15.63 -2.27
C LYS A 105 -2.32 -14.45 -3.00
N PRO A 106 -1.02 -14.49 -3.29
CA PRO A 106 -0.38 -13.44 -4.06
C PRO A 106 -0.82 -13.47 -5.51
N ILE A 107 -1.26 -12.31 -6.01
CA ILE A 107 -1.51 -12.05 -7.43
C ILE A 107 -0.33 -11.23 -7.95
N LEU A 108 0.31 -11.72 -9.01
CA LEU A 108 1.52 -11.14 -9.60
C LEU A 108 1.29 -10.94 -11.10
N ASN A 109 0.61 -9.85 -11.46
CA ASN A 109 0.50 -9.43 -12.85
C ASN A 109 1.79 -8.73 -13.30
N GLU A 110 2.07 -8.78 -14.59
CA GLU A 110 3.28 -8.18 -15.15
C GLU A 110 3.33 -6.67 -14.92
N ILE A 111 4.48 -6.18 -14.45
CA ILE A 111 4.76 -4.76 -14.32
C ILE A 111 5.61 -4.31 -15.50
N ASN A 112 5.08 -3.39 -16.30
CA ASN A 112 5.86 -2.74 -17.34
C ASN A 112 6.74 -1.64 -16.71
N TYR A 113 8.02 -1.94 -16.52
CA TYR A 113 9.00 -1.03 -15.91
C TYR A 113 9.38 0.16 -16.79
N ASN A 114 9.01 0.17 -18.09
CA ASN A 114 9.18 1.36 -18.93
C ASN A 114 8.35 2.56 -18.46
N TYR A 115 7.30 2.32 -17.66
CA TYR A 115 6.46 3.37 -17.07
C TYR A 115 6.93 3.84 -15.69
N GLY A 116 7.94 3.22 -15.12
CA GLY A 116 8.47 3.57 -13.81
C GLY A 116 8.89 2.35 -12.99
N TYR A 117 9.84 2.57 -12.11
CA TYR A 117 10.45 1.54 -11.29
C TYR A 117 9.76 1.41 -9.93
N ILE A 118 9.65 0.19 -9.42
CA ILE A 118 9.13 -0.11 -8.08
C ILE A 118 10.21 -0.82 -7.27
N HIS A 119 10.58 -0.23 -6.13
CA HIS A 119 11.66 -0.77 -5.29
C HIS A 119 11.28 -2.02 -4.50
N ARG A 120 10.04 -2.09 -4.00
CA ARG A 120 9.58 -3.15 -3.09
C ARG A 120 8.74 -4.23 -3.74
N THR A 121 8.91 -4.47 -5.03
CA THR A 121 8.30 -5.63 -5.66
C THR A 121 9.12 -6.89 -5.38
N PRO A 122 8.53 -8.08 -5.54
CA PRO A 122 9.26 -9.34 -5.42
C PRO A 122 10.51 -9.41 -6.31
N ASP A 123 10.53 -8.68 -7.41
CA ASP A 123 11.67 -8.63 -8.34
C ASP A 123 12.90 -7.96 -7.73
N ASN A 124 12.67 -7.02 -6.81
CA ASN A 124 13.70 -6.17 -6.24
C ASN A 124 13.92 -6.42 -4.74
N ASP A 125 13.08 -7.23 -4.11
CA ASP A 125 13.18 -7.50 -2.67
C ASP A 125 13.76 -8.89 -2.42
N ASN A 126 14.99 -8.94 -1.93
CA ASN A 126 15.70 -10.18 -1.65
C ASN A 126 15.14 -10.96 -0.45
N ARG A 127 14.20 -10.39 0.32
CA ARG A 127 13.52 -11.08 1.44
C ARG A 127 12.49 -12.09 0.94
N VAL A 128 12.02 -11.97 -0.31
CA VAL A 128 10.98 -12.82 -0.91
C VAL A 128 11.54 -13.66 -2.06
N LYS A 129 12.44 -14.55 -1.73
CA LYS A 129 13.18 -15.32 -2.75
C LYS A 129 12.41 -16.55 -3.24
N ASN A 130 11.86 -17.35 -2.33
CA ASN A 130 11.20 -18.61 -2.69
C ASN A 130 10.28 -19.10 -1.56
N PRO A 131 8.97 -19.31 -1.78
CA PRO A 131 8.27 -18.87 -2.99
C PRO A 131 8.25 -17.34 -3.07
N ARG A 132 8.21 -16.82 -4.31
CA ARG A 132 8.13 -15.38 -4.56
C ARG A 132 6.80 -14.83 -4.05
N ARG A 133 6.86 -13.80 -3.21
CA ARG A 133 5.68 -13.17 -2.61
C ARG A 133 5.81 -11.64 -2.68
N PRO A 134 4.76 -10.92 -3.04
CA PRO A 134 4.80 -9.45 -3.00
C PRO A 134 4.85 -8.96 -1.55
N LEU A 135 5.69 -7.97 -1.27
CA LEU A 135 5.64 -7.17 -0.05
C LEU A 135 4.88 -5.86 -0.27
N SER A 136 4.66 -5.49 -1.52
CA SER A 136 3.97 -4.28 -1.90
C SER A 136 2.74 -4.59 -2.74
N LEU A 137 1.65 -3.91 -2.44
CA LEU A 137 0.54 -3.73 -3.33
C LEU A 137 0.95 -2.70 -4.39
N VAL A 138 0.77 -3.02 -5.66
CA VAL A 138 1.13 -2.16 -6.79
C VAL A 138 -0.07 -1.94 -7.67
N VAL A 139 -0.39 -0.67 -7.92
CA VAL A 139 -1.55 -0.25 -8.72
C VAL A 139 -1.13 0.83 -9.70
N ASP A 140 -1.54 0.68 -10.95
CA ASP A 140 -1.46 1.71 -11.98
C ASP A 140 -2.80 2.43 -12.09
N LEU A 141 -2.76 3.75 -11.96
CA LEU A 141 -3.91 4.64 -12.11
C LEU A 141 -3.66 5.58 -13.28
N LYS A 142 -4.52 5.54 -14.29
CA LYS A 142 -4.39 6.35 -15.50
C LYS A 142 -5.47 7.43 -15.54
N LYS A 143 -5.03 8.67 -15.87
CA LYS A 143 -5.92 9.81 -16.12
C LYS A 143 -6.53 9.77 -17.51
#